data_29d30c391588a56b5cda8b5ac0f33b53
#
_entry.id   29d30c391588a56b5cda8b5ac0f33b53
#
_cell.length_a   1.000
_cell.length_b   1.000
_cell.length_c   1.000
_cell.angle_alpha   90.00
_cell.angle_beta   90.00
_cell.angle_gamma   90.00
#
_symmetry.space_group_name_H-M   'P 1'
#
loop_
_entity.id
_entity.type
_entity.pdbx_description
1 polymer ?
#
loop_
_entity_poly.entity_id
_entity_poly.type
_entity_poly.pdbx_seq_one_letter_code
_entity_poly.pdbx_strand_id
1 'polypeptide(L)'
;MELRNKKLTHNEFMTERQQVLKTWETGKDVENFEDGVKYQQTIPEHKRFSLALLKADKEGKTLSQPRAGVALMDEHIELLKTLQEECDLLPSTIDAYTRLNRYEEAAVGIKKSIEAGTSKLNGLPVVNHGVAACRRLTETLQKPLQIRHGTPDARLLAEISMASGFTSYEGGGISYNIPYAKRVTLEKSIRDWQYCDRLMGMYEEHGIRINREPFGPLTGTLIPPFISHSIAIIEGLLALEQGVKSITVGYGQVGSLTQDVAAIQSLRELAHEYFQSYGYTDYELSTVFHQWMGGFPEDESKAFAIISWGAAVAGMSGATKVITKSPRLGVSRLPLPTFRG
;
A
#
# COMPACT_ATOMS: atom_id res chain seq x y z
N MET A 1 -11.63 23.81 -10.86
CA MET A 1 -11.72 22.72 -11.87
C MET A 1 -12.54 21.63 -11.23
N GLU A 2 -13.61 21.20 -11.87
CA GLU A 2 -14.51 20.19 -11.29
C GLU A 2 -13.81 18.82 -11.31
N LEU A 3 -13.81 18.14 -10.17
CA LEU A 3 -13.30 16.78 -10.06
C LEU A 3 -14.29 15.83 -10.74
N ARG A 4 -13.83 15.14 -11.77
CA ARG A 4 -14.65 14.14 -12.50
C ARG A 4 -14.03 12.77 -12.34
N ASN A 5 -14.79 11.83 -11.81
CA ASN A 5 -14.41 10.43 -11.81
C ASN A 5 -14.69 9.84 -13.19
N LYS A 6 -13.72 9.99 -14.08
CA LYS A 6 -13.76 9.45 -15.44
C LYS A 6 -12.39 8.85 -15.75
N LYS A 7 -12.38 7.69 -16.38
CA LYS A 7 -11.15 7.04 -16.85
C LYS A 7 -10.31 8.02 -17.66
N LEU A 8 -9.07 8.24 -17.23
CA LEU A 8 -8.12 9.06 -17.98
C LEU A 8 -7.84 8.40 -19.34
N THR A 9 -7.95 9.17 -20.40
CA THR A 9 -7.52 8.72 -21.72
C THR A 9 -6.01 8.48 -21.74
N HIS A 10 -5.54 7.69 -22.70
CA HIS A 10 -4.10 7.46 -22.87
C HIS A 10 -3.32 8.79 -23.02
N ASN A 11 -3.85 9.73 -23.82
CA ASN A 11 -3.20 11.01 -24.06
C ASN A 11 -3.14 11.90 -22.81
N GLU A 12 -4.23 11.98 -22.04
CA GLU A 12 -4.26 12.72 -20.77
C GLU A 12 -3.24 12.15 -19.79
N PHE A 13 -3.22 10.82 -19.62
CA PHE A 13 -2.27 10.14 -18.76
C PHE A 13 -0.83 10.38 -19.20
N MET A 14 -0.49 10.17 -20.48
CA MET A 14 0.88 10.36 -20.99
C MET A 14 1.35 11.81 -20.91
N THR A 15 0.46 12.79 -21.07
CA THR A 15 0.77 14.21 -20.90
C THR A 15 1.15 14.53 -19.45
N GLU A 16 0.36 14.05 -18.49
CA GLU A 16 0.64 14.21 -17.06
C GLU A 16 1.92 13.46 -16.66
N ARG A 17 2.10 12.23 -17.19
CA ARG A 17 3.27 11.38 -16.95
C ARG A 17 4.58 12.10 -17.23
N GLN A 18 4.66 12.83 -18.35
CA GLN A 18 5.85 13.62 -18.70
C GLN A 18 6.24 14.65 -17.63
N GLN A 19 5.27 15.18 -16.88
CA GLN A 19 5.55 16.11 -15.78
C GLN A 19 5.93 15.35 -14.50
N VAL A 20 5.25 14.25 -14.22
CA VAL A 20 5.54 13.38 -13.06
C VAL A 20 6.98 12.88 -13.11
N LEU A 21 7.45 12.39 -14.25
CA LEU A 21 8.80 11.85 -14.41
C LEU A 21 9.92 12.90 -14.24
N LYS A 22 9.62 14.18 -14.40
CA LYS A 22 10.59 15.28 -14.19
C LYS A 22 10.75 15.68 -12.71
N THR A 23 9.92 15.15 -11.81
CA THR A 23 9.93 15.56 -10.40
C THR A 23 11.14 15.07 -9.62
N TRP A 24 11.81 14.02 -10.10
CA TRP A 24 13.07 13.51 -9.56
C TRP A 24 13.89 12.78 -10.61
N GLU A 25 15.21 12.69 -10.39
CA GLU A 25 16.17 12.14 -11.37
C GLU A 25 15.88 10.68 -11.79
N THR A 26 15.34 9.85 -10.89
CA THR A 26 14.98 8.45 -11.19
C THR A 26 13.72 8.31 -12.04
N GLY A 27 13.00 9.38 -12.31
CA GLY A 27 11.91 9.36 -13.28
C GLY A 27 12.37 8.98 -14.69
N LYS A 28 13.64 9.23 -15.04
CA LYS A 28 14.26 8.76 -16.28
C LYS A 28 14.31 7.24 -16.39
N ASP A 29 14.35 6.51 -15.26
CA ASP A 29 14.42 5.04 -15.25
C ASP A 29 13.12 4.40 -15.80
N VAL A 30 12.05 5.18 -15.86
CA VAL A 30 10.71 4.74 -16.28
C VAL A 30 10.18 5.50 -17.50
N GLU A 31 11.01 6.27 -18.21
CA GLU A 31 10.59 7.00 -19.42
C GLU A 31 9.90 6.07 -20.42
N ASN A 32 10.47 4.89 -20.65
CA ASN A 32 9.87 3.88 -21.51
C ASN A 32 8.91 2.99 -20.67
N PHE A 33 7.61 3.22 -20.80
CA PHE A 33 6.58 2.43 -20.12
C PHE A 33 6.64 0.94 -20.45
N GLU A 34 6.94 0.59 -21.72
CA GLU A 34 7.00 -0.79 -22.19
C GLU A 34 8.08 -1.64 -21.49
N ASP A 35 9.17 -1.03 -21.01
CA ASP A 35 10.19 -1.75 -20.25
C ASP A 35 9.68 -2.20 -18.88
N GLY A 36 8.83 -1.39 -18.24
CA GLY A 36 8.11 -1.76 -17.03
C GLY A 36 7.11 -2.90 -17.27
N VAL A 37 6.36 -2.84 -18.38
CA VAL A 37 5.43 -3.89 -18.79
C VAL A 37 6.17 -5.21 -19.03
N LYS A 38 7.24 -5.20 -19.84
CA LYS A 38 8.04 -6.40 -20.10
C LYS A 38 8.60 -6.99 -18.82
N TYR A 39 9.11 -6.15 -17.92
CA TYR A 39 9.62 -6.65 -16.65
C TYR A 39 8.52 -7.27 -15.79
N GLN A 40 7.37 -6.64 -15.67
CA GLN A 40 6.23 -7.19 -14.95
C GLN A 40 5.76 -8.53 -15.54
N GLN A 41 5.86 -8.73 -16.85
CA GLN A 41 5.52 -10.01 -17.49
C GLN A 41 6.46 -11.15 -17.07
N THR A 42 7.70 -10.85 -16.65
CA THR A 42 8.64 -11.85 -16.13
C THR A 42 8.35 -12.29 -14.70
N ILE A 43 7.52 -11.55 -13.94
CA ILE A 43 7.21 -11.87 -12.55
C ILE A 43 6.37 -13.16 -12.51
N PRO A 44 6.85 -14.23 -11.85
CA PRO A 44 6.16 -15.51 -11.84
C PRO A 44 4.88 -15.45 -11.01
N GLU A 45 3.93 -16.35 -11.31
CA GLU A 45 2.60 -16.38 -10.69
C GLU A 45 2.64 -16.42 -9.16
N HIS A 46 3.54 -17.20 -8.56
CA HIS A 46 3.65 -17.31 -7.10
C HIS A 46 4.09 -16.00 -6.41
N LYS A 47 4.61 -15.02 -7.17
CA LYS A 47 4.96 -13.68 -6.69
C LYS A 47 3.87 -12.63 -7.02
N ARG A 48 2.76 -13.04 -7.65
CA ARG A 48 1.66 -12.13 -7.97
C ARG A 48 0.69 -12.02 -6.79
N PHE A 49 0.60 -10.82 -6.27
CA PHE A 49 -0.17 -10.54 -5.06
C PHE A 49 -1.66 -10.83 -5.24
N SER A 50 -2.24 -10.44 -6.38
CA SER A 50 -3.65 -10.71 -6.72
C SER A 50 -3.97 -12.20 -6.72
N LEU A 51 -3.09 -13.04 -7.30
CA LEU A 51 -3.28 -14.49 -7.34
C LEU A 51 -3.17 -15.13 -5.94
N ALA A 52 -2.25 -14.63 -5.10
CA ALA A 52 -2.14 -15.11 -3.72
C ALA A 52 -3.42 -14.80 -2.92
N LEU A 53 -3.97 -13.58 -3.05
CA LEU A 53 -5.23 -13.20 -2.40
C LEU A 53 -6.40 -14.03 -2.91
N LEU A 54 -6.53 -14.18 -4.23
CA LEU A 54 -7.61 -14.97 -4.84
C LEU A 54 -7.59 -16.43 -4.38
N LYS A 55 -6.40 -17.03 -4.30
CA LYS A 55 -6.23 -18.38 -3.79
C LYS A 55 -6.63 -18.49 -2.32
N ALA A 56 -6.13 -17.58 -1.48
CA ALA A 56 -6.44 -17.56 -0.05
C ALA A 56 -7.94 -17.41 0.22
N ASP A 57 -8.59 -16.50 -0.53
CA ASP A 57 -10.03 -16.28 -0.41
C ASP A 57 -10.84 -17.54 -0.76
N LYS A 58 -10.47 -18.23 -1.84
CA LYS A 58 -11.09 -19.51 -2.25
C LYS A 58 -10.87 -20.64 -1.24
N GLU A 59 -9.72 -20.63 -0.57
CA GLU A 59 -9.38 -21.64 0.45
C GLU A 59 -9.89 -21.27 1.85
N GLY A 60 -10.51 -20.11 2.03
CA GLY A 60 -10.94 -19.61 3.34
C GLY A 60 -9.79 -19.37 4.31
N LYS A 61 -8.61 -18.97 3.78
CA LYS A 61 -7.40 -18.69 4.57
C LYS A 61 -7.18 -17.20 4.73
N THR A 62 -6.65 -16.81 5.89
CA THR A 62 -6.17 -15.46 6.16
C THR A 62 -4.66 -15.42 6.02
N LEU A 63 -4.14 -14.68 5.04
CA LEU A 63 -2.71 -14.52 4.83
C LEU A 63 -2.10 -13.50 5.81
N SER A 64 -0.89 -13.78 6.28
CA SER A 64 -0.13 -12.88 7.15
C SER A 64 0.74 -11.91 6.34
N GLN A 65 0.74 -10.64 6.74
CA GLN A 65 1.60 -9.61 6.18
C GLN A 65 2.15 -8.69 7.29
N PRO A 66 3.44 -8.73 7.62
CA PRO A 66 4.02 -7.81 8.59
C PRO A 66 4.18 -6.39 8.02
N ARG A 67 4.72 -5.47 8.83
CA ARG A 67 5.18 -4.16 8.39
C ARG A 67 6.69 -4.08 8.54
N ALA A 68 7.38 -3.73 7.46
CA ALA A 68 8.85 -3.59 7.46
C ALA A 68 9.30 -2.55 6.43
N GLY A 69 10.36 -1.84 6.78
CA GLY A 69 11.03 -0.89 5.89
C GLY A 69 12.25 -0.28 6.57
N VAL A 70 13.38 -0.31 5.89
CA VAL A 70 14.66 0.31 6.32
C VAL A 70 15.28 1.06 5.15
N ALA A 71 16.21 1.97 5.42
CA ALA A 71 16.76 2.92 4.45
C ALA A 71 17.60 2.27 3.35
N LEU A 72 18.43 1.30 3.73
CA LEU A 72 19.42 0.72 2.82
C LEU A 72 18.88 -0.54 2.15
N MET A 73 19.09 -0.66 0.84
CA MET A 73 18.52 -1.73 0.03
C MET A 73 18.99 -3.11 0.49
N ASP A 74 20.29 -3.27 0.79
CA ASP A 74 20.82 -4.56 1.22
C ASP A 74 20.26 -5.00 2.59
N GLU A 75 20.19 -4.06 3.55
CA GLU A 75 19.54 -4.31 4.84
C GLU A 75 18.04 -4.64 4.68
N HIS A 76 17.36 -3.98 3.73
CA HIS A 76 15.95 -4.24 3.47
C HIS A 76 15.74 -5.64 2.86
N ILE A 77 16.60 -6.05 1.94
CA ILE A 77 16.58 -7.40 1.37
C ILE A 77 16.78 -8.46 2.47
N GLU A 78 17.78 -8.30 3.34
CA GLU A 78 18.04 -9.26 4.43
C GLU A 78 16.90 -9.30 5.45
N LEU A 79 16.31 -8.14 5.78
CA LEU A 79 15.11 -8.07 6.63
C LEU A 79 13.95 -8.86 6.00
N LEU A 80 13.70 -8.66 4.71
CA LEU A 80 12.60 -9.34 4.03
C LEU A 80 12.88 -10.83 3.79
N LYS A 81 14.13 -11.26 3.61
CA LYS A 81 14.50 -12.67 3.59
C LYS A 81 14.13 -13.37 4.91
N THR A 82 14.42 -12.73 6.04
CA THR A 82 14.03 -13.27 7.35
C THR A 82 12.51 -13.35 7.49
N LEU A 83 11.80 -12.29 7.08
CA LEU A 83 10.33 -12.25 7.19
C LEU A 83 9.63 -13.24 6.26
N GLN A 84 10.17 -13.52 5.08
CA GLN A 84 9.51 -14.42 4.13
C GLN A 84 9.43 -15.87 4.61
N GLU A 85 10.22 -16.26 5.60
CA GLU A 85 10.13 -17.62 6.19
C GLU A 85 8.86 -17.79 7.02
N GLU A 86 8.39 -16.70 7.66
CA GLU A 86 7.32 -16.72 8.65
C GLU A 86 6.01 -16.04 8.20
N CYS A 87 5.99 -15.36 7.04
CA CYS A 87 4.79 -14.66 6.57
C CYS A 87 4.46 -15.03 5.12
N ASP A 88 3.22 -14.78 4.70
CA ASP A 88 2.74 -15.13 3.37
C ASP A 88 3.02 -14.02 2.34
N LEU A 89 2.97 -12.76 2.76
CA LEU A 89 3.08 -11.58 1.93
C LEU A 89 4.13 -10.62 2.49
N LEU A 90 4.93 -10.01 1.61
CA LEU A 90 6.02 -9.13 2.00
C LEU A 90 5.65 -7.66 1.81
N PRO A 91 5.95 -6.79 2.79
CA PRO A 91 5.76 -5.35 2.68
C PRO A 91 7.05 -4.65 2.28
N SER A 92 6.95 -3.50 1.63
CA SER A 92 7.97 -2.46 1.64
C SER A 92 7.33 -1.15 2.13
N THR A 93 7.55 -0.82 3.41
CA THR A 93 7.04 0.42 3.99
C THR A 93 7.93 1.57 3.56
N ILE A 94 7.32 2.61 2.98
CA ILE A 94 8.00 3.78 2.45
C ILE A 94 8.36 4.75 3.60
N ASP A 95 9.53 5.36 3.52
CA ASP A 95 10.01 6.33 4.51
C ASP A 95 9.20 7.64 4.51
N ALA A 96 9.30 8.39 5.62
CA ALA A 96 8.50 9.59 5.82
C ALA A 96 8.82 10.72 4.83
N TYR A 97 10.06 10.86 4.36
CA TYR A 97 10.42 11.90 3.41
C TYR A 97 9.88 11.59 2.02
N THR A 98 10.04 10.36 1.53
CA THR A 98 9.44 9.91 0.26
C THR A 98 7.93 10.08 0.25
N ARG A 99 7.24 9.79 1.39
CA ARG A 99 5.80 10.01 1.51
C ARG A 99 5.38 11.48 1.37
N LEU A 100 6.27 12.41 1.61
CA LEU A 100 6.04 13.85 1.50
C LEU A 100 6.66 14.43 0.22
N ASN A 101 7.15 13.60 -0.70
CA ASN A 101 7.87 13.97 -1.92
C ASN A 101 9.11 14.84 -1.65
N ARG A 102 9.76 14.60 -0.49
CA ARG A 102 10.97 15.28 -0.03
C ARG A 102 12.19 14.40 -0.34
N TYR A 103 12.47 14.25 -1.63
CA TYR A 103 13.47 13.30 -2.12
C TYR A 103 14.91 13.73 -1.79
N GLU A 104 15.20 15.03 -1.72
CA GLU A 104 16.50 15.55 -1.26
C GLU A 104 16.80 15.13 0.18
N GLU A 105 15.81 15.24 1.07
CA GLU A 105 15.99 14.84 2.47
C GLU A 105 16.07 13.32 2.61
N ALA A 106 15.37 12.57 1.78
CA ALA A 106 15.51 11.11 1.71
C ALA A 106 16.94 10.73 1.28
N ALA A 107 17.51 11.41 0.27
CA ALA A 107 18.90 11.21 -0.16
C ALA A 107 19.91 11.50 0.96
N VAL A 108 19.71 12.58 1.71
CA VAL A 108 20.53 12.89 2.91
C VAL A 108 20.37 11.79 3.97
N GLY A 109 19.15 11.26 4.14
CA GLY A 109 18.87 10.16 5.07
C GLY A 109 19.59 8.85 4.68
N ILE A 110 19.61 8.52 3.39
CA ILE A 110 20.38 7.38 2.85
C ILE A 110 21.87 7.57 3.15
N LYS A 111 22.45 8.73 2.83
CA LYS A 111 23.86 9.01 3.10
C LYS A 111 24.21 8.86 4.58
N LYS A 112 23.40 9.43 5.48
CA LYS A 112 23.57 9.28 6.92
C LYS A 112 23.44 7.82 7.38
N SER A 113 22.61 7.03 6.73
CA SER A 113 22.46 5.60 7.04
C SER A 113 23.71 4.82 6.65
N ILE A 114 24.32 5.10 5.49
CA ILE A 114 25.57 4.51 5.04
C ILE A 114 26.71 4.87 6.03
N GLU A 115 26.86 6.16 6.36
CA GLU A 115 27.90 6.64 7.28
C GLU A 115 27.78 6.03 8.69
N ALA A 116 26.55 5.77 9.12
CA ALA A 116 26.28 5.22 10.46
C ALA A 116 26.27 3.68 10.49
N GLY A 117 26.33 3.00 9.35
CA GLY A 117 26.17 1.54 9.25
C GLY A 117 24.81 1.04 9.79
N THR A 118 23.77 1.88 9.76
CA THR A 118 22.41 1.51 10.20
C THR A 118 21.37 2.48 9.67
N SER A 119 20.16 2.00 9.44
CA SER A 119 19.05 2.81 8.93
C SER A 119 18.76 4.05 9.77
N LYS A 120 18.73 5.22 9.16
CA LYS A 120 18.32 6.51 9.73
C LYS A 120 16.97 6.99 9.19
N LEU A 121 16.34 6.21 8.32
CA LEU A 121 14.98 6.43 7.85
C LEU A 121 14.05 5.34 8.42
N ASN A 122 12.79 5.69 8.53
CA ASN A 122 11.76 4.78 9.05
C ASN A 122 11.07 3.95 7.95
N GLY A 123 11.72 3.73 6.83
CA GLY A 123 11.22 3.00 5.68
C GLY A 123 12.19 3.02 4.52
N LEU A 124 11.78 2.41 3.40
CA LEU A 124 12.56 2.31 2.17
C LEU A 124 12.30 3.53 1.28
N PRO A 125 13.30 4.34 0.90
CA PRO A 125 13.17 5.46 -0.02
C PRO A 125 13.21 4.97 -1.49
N VAL A 126 12.15 4.31 -1.92
CA VAL A 126 12.02 3.65 -3.23
C VAL A 126 12.35 4.58 -4.39
N VAL A 127 11.84 5.81 -4.35
CA VAL A 127 12.09 6.79 -5.42
C VAL A 127 13.57 7.11 -5.55
N ASN A 128 14.28 7.29 -4.43
CA ASN A 128 15.71 7.58 -4.45
C ASN A 128 16.58 6.39 -4.88
N HIS A 129 16.15 5.16 -4.57
CA HIS A 129 16.85 3.96 -5.00
C HIS A 129 16.68 3.70 -6.51
N GLY A 130 15.56 4.09 -7.09
CA GLY A 130 15.26 3.88 -8.52
C GLY A 130 14.95 2.44 -8.88
N VAL A 131 14.68 2.20 -10.16
CA VAL A 131 14.16 0.91 -10.65
C VAL A 131 15.17 -0.22 -10.50
N ALA A 132 16.42 0.00 -10.90
CA ALA A 132 17.45 -1.06 -10.91
C ALA A 132 17.70 -1.63 -9.50
N ALA A 133 17.80 -0.78 -8.49
CA ALA A 133 17.99 -1.21 -7.11
C ALA A 133 16.74 -1.93 -6.57
N CYS A 134 15.54 -1.43 -6.87
CA CYS A 134 14.30 -2.02 -6.42
C CYS A 134 14.00 -3.38 -7.08
N ARG A 135 14.43 -3.62 -8.33
CA ARG A 135 14.33 -4.93 -8.99
C ARG A 135 15.06 -6.03 -8.23
N ARG A 136 16.16 -5.70 -7.54
CA ARG A 136 16.88 -6.68 -6.69
C ARG A 136 15.98 -7.30 -5.62
N LEU A 137 14.98 -6.56 -5.10
CA LEU A 137 13.98 -7.11 -4.17
C LEU A 137 13.14 -8.19 -4.85
N THR A 138 12.55 -7.86 -6.00
CA THR A 138 11.65 -8.77 -6.71
C THR A 138 12.37 -9.98 -7.31
N GLU A 139 13.66 -9.85 -7.62
CA GLU A 139 14.51 -10.95 -8.09
C GLU A 139 14.92 -11.88 -6.95
N THR A 140 15.26 -11.32 -5.78
CA THR A 140 15.80 -12.09 -4.65
C THR A 140 14.70 -12.79 -3.84
N LEU A 141 13.59 -12.12 -3.59
CA LEU A 141 12.53 -12.60 -2.71
C LEU A 141 11.55 -13.51 -3.47
N GLN A 142 10.99 -14.50 -2.78
CA GLN A 142 10.14 -15.52 -3.39
C GLN A 142 8.65 -15.36 -3.09
N LYS A 143 8.26 -14.35 -2.30
CA LYS A 143 6.86 -14.08 -1.95
C LYS A 143 6.37 -12.78 -2.57
N PRO A 144 5.04 -12.62 -2.73
CA PRO A 144 4.46 -11.39 -3.29
C PRO A 144 4.83 -10.15 -2.49
N LEU A 145 5.19 -9.07 -3.20
CA LEU A 145 5.63 -7.80 -2.62
C LEU A 145 4.59 -6.70 -2.80
N GLN A 146 4.34 -5.95 -1.73
CA GLN A 146 3.45 -4.78 -1.72
C GLN A 146 4.19 -3.53 -1.27
N ILE A 147 3.98 -2.43 -1.98
CA ILE A 147 4.31 -1.08 -1.49
C ILE A 147 3.27 -0.65 -0.46
N ARG A 148 3.75 -0.26 0.72
CA ARG A 148 2.91 0.26 1.80
C ARG A 148 3.36 1.66 2.19
N HIS A 149 2.48 2.62 2.00
CA HIS A 149 2.82 4.02 2.19
C HIS A 149 1.61 4.88 2.56
N GLY A 150 1.85 6.08 3.05
CA GLY A 150 0.85 7.10 3.33
C GLY A 150 1.25 8.40 2.63
N THR A 151 0.88 8.57 1.37
CA THR A 151 1.17 9.80 0.63
C THR A 151 -0.06 10.29 -0.14
N PRO A 152 -0.34 11.60 -0.12
CA PRO A 152 -1.42 12.18 -0.92
C PRO A 152 -1.06 12.27 -2.41
N ASP A 153 0.22 12.37 -2.76
CA ASP A 153 0.73 12.33 -4.14
C ASP A 153 1.73 11.18 -4.29
N ALA A 154 1.28 10.09 -4.87
CA ALA A 154 2.02 8.84 -5.02
C ALA A 154 2.49 8.58 -6.44
N ARG A 155 2.37 9.53 -7.36
CA ARG A 155 2.51 9.30 -8.80
C ARG A 155 3.89 8.76 -9.19
N LEU A 156 4.98 9.44 -8.84
CA LEU A 156 6.33 8.98 -9.17
C LEU A 156 6.68 7.69 -8.41
N LEU A 157 6.26 7.57 -7.15
CA LEU A 157 6.45 6.34 -6.38
C LEU A 157 5.75 5.15 -7.06
N ALA A 158 4.54 5.33 -7.60
CA ALA A 158 3.83 4.28 -8.34
C ALA A 158 4.60 3.87 -9.61
N GLU A 159 5.07 4.84 -10.40
CA GLU A 159 5.87 4.59 -11.62
C GLU A 159 7.10 3.71 -11.32
N ILE A 160 7.93 4.13 -10.36
CA ILE A 160 9.13 3.39 -9.99
C ILE A 160 8.77 1.99 -9.44
N SER A 161 7.75 1.91 -8.59
CA SER A 161 7.34 0.65 -7.96
C SER A 161 6.84 -0.37 -8.98
N MET A 162 5.96 0.04 -9.89
CA MET A 162 5.39 -0.87 -10.90
C MET A 162 6.48 -1.34 -11.86
N ALA A 163 7.35 -0.45 -12.32
CA ALA A 163 8.48 -0.80 -13.20
C ALA A 163 9.53 -1.69 -12.49
N SER A 164 9.53 -1.71 -11.16
CA SER A 164 10.41 -2.58 -10.35
C SER A 164 9.82 -3.94 -10.02
N GLY A 165 8.59 -4.26 -10.46
CA GLY A 165 7.99 -5.58 -10.27
C GLY A 165 7.20 -5.76 -8.98
N PHE A 166 6.87 -4.69 -8.25
CA PHE A 166 5.89 -4.80 -7.18
C PHE A 166 4.51 -5.09 -7.78
N THR A 167 3.79 -6.03 -7.19
CA THR A 167 2.51 -6.52 -7.73
C THR A 167 1.30 -6.11 -6.88
N SER A 168 1.53 -5.27 -5.88
CA SER A 168 0.47 -4.66 -5.06
C SER A 168 0.88 -3.27 -4.57
N TYR A 169 -0.11 -2.38 -4.48
CA TYR A 169 0.08 -0.98 -4.13
C TYR A 169 -1.00 -0.50 -3.16
N GLU A 170 -0.58 -0.04 -1.98
CA GLU A 170 -1.47 0.38 -0.92
C GLU A 170 -1.49 1.90 -0.79
N GLY A 171 -2.65 2.46 -0.48
CA GLY A 171 -2.87 3.88 -0.24
C GLY A 171 -4.14 4.41 -0.89
N GLY A 172 -4.40 5.71 -0.78
CA GLY A 172 -5.57 6.34 -1.36
C GLY A 172 -5.59 7.85 -1.21
N GLY A 173 -6.24 8.52 -2.14
CA GLY A 173 -6.32 9.98 -2.18
C GLY A 173 -7.17 10.59 -1.08
N ILE A 174 -8.11 9.82 -0.53
CA ILE A 174 -8.97 10.25 0.57
C ILE A 174 -8.38 9.79 1.90
N SER A 175 -8.11 8.49 2.03
CA SER A 175 -7.68 7.86 3.26
C SER A 175 -6.33 8.37 3.78
N TYR A 176 -5.40 8.71 2.90
CA TYR A 176 -4.12 9.28 3.30
C TYR A 176 -4.08 10.81 3.33
N ASN A 177 -5.03 11.49 2.69
CA ASN A 177 -5.10 12.94 2.76
C ASN A 177 -5.52 13.40 4.17
N ILE A 178 -6.67 12.92 4.64
CA ILE A 178 -7.30 13.40 5.89
C ILE A 178 -6.35 13.31 7.10
N PRO A 179 -5.69 12.18 7.39
CA PRO A 179 -4.83 12.08 8.57
C PRO A 179 -3.43 12.68 8.41
N TYR A 180 -2.90 12.81 7.19
CA TYR A 180 -1.48 13.09 7.00
C TYR A 180 -1.16 14.35 6.20
N ALA A 181 -2.09 14.90 5.42
CA ALA A 181 -1.77 15.92 4.42
C ALA A 181 -2.55 17.23 4.62
N LYS A 182 -2.37 17.89 5.74
CA LYS A 182 -3.09 19.14 6.10
C LYS A 182 -2.98 20.28 5.08
N ARG A 183 -1.96 20.26 4.19
CA ARG A 183 -1.70 21.30 3.19
C ARG A 183 -2.07 20.90 1.77
N VAL A 184 -2.53 19.68 1.55
CA VAL A 184 -2.96 19.17 0.25
C VAL A 184 -4.48 19.10 0.22
N THR A 185 -5.10 19.72 -0.77
CA THR A 185 -6.57 19.64 -0.91
C THR A 185 -6.99 18.21 -1.24
N LEU A 186 -8.17 17.82 -0.78
CA LEU A 186 -8.72 16.49 -1.07
C LEU A 186 -8.89 16.29 -2.58
N GLU A 187 -9.36 17.32 -3.29
CA GLU A 187 -9.46 17.32 -4.75
C GLU A 187 -8.12 16.97 -5.41
N LYS A 188 -7.04 17.62 -4.99
CA LYS A 188 -5.71 17.36 -5.55
C LYS A 188 -5.27 15.92 -5.29
N SER A 189 -5.39 15.42 -4.06
CA SER A 189 -4.95 14.05 -3.76
C SER A 189 -5.79 12.99 -4.45
N ILE A 190 -7.10 13.19 -4.63
CA ILE A 190 -7.93 12.28 -5.43
C ILE A 190 -7.47 12.28 -6.88
N ARG A 191 -7.16 13.44 -7.46
CA ARG A 191 -6.65 13.53 -8.84
C ARG A 191 -5.29 12.85 -9.02
N ASP A 192 -4.37 13.08 -8.10
CA ASP A 192 -3.06 12.43 -8.13
C ASP A 192 -3.20 10.89 -8.02
N TRP A 193 -4.20 10.42 -7.26
CA TRP A 193 -4.50 9.00 -7.17
C TRP A 193 -5.26 8.44 -8.37
N GLN A 194 -6.05 9.23 -9.08
CA GLN A 194 -6.60 8.82 -10.38
C GLN A 194 -5.48 8.46 -11.37
N TYR A 195 -4.39 9.24 -11.35
CA TYR A 195 -3.20 8.91 -12.12
C TYR A 195 -2.59 7.56 -11.71
N CYS A 196 -2.40 7.31 -10.40
CA CYS A 196 -1.85 6.05 -9.90
C CYS A 196 -2.73 4.86 -10.28
N ASP A 197 -4.04 5.00 -10.12
CA ASP A 197 -5.00 3.96 -10.47
C ASP A 197 -5.05 3.74 -12.01
N ARG A 198 -4.93 4.82 -12.81
CA ARG A 198 -4.82 4.70 -14.27
C ARG A 198 -3.54 3.99 -14.70
N LEU A 199 -2.42 4.27 -14.06
CA LEU A 199 -1.16 3.54 -14.30
C LEU A 199 -1.35 2.04 -14.12
N MET A 200 -1.98 1.62 -13.02
CA MET A 200 -2.27 0.20 -12.76
C MET A 200 -3.28 -0.37 -13.75
N GLY A 201 -4.29 0.41 -14.14
CA GLY A 201 -5.23 0.06 -15.20
C GLY A 201 -4.56 -0.13 -16.56
N MET A 202 -3.49 0.63 -16.86
CA MET A 202 -2.69 0.41 -18.07
C MET A 202 -1.92 -0.91 -18.00
N TYR A 203 -1.35 -1.28 -16.85
CA TYR A 203 -0.75 -2.62 -16.68
C TYR A 203 -1.80 -3.74 -16.87
N GLU A 204 -3.04 -3.55 -16.36
CA GLU A 204 -4.13 -4.51 -16.58
C GLU A 204 -4.47 -4.65 -18.08
N GLU A 205 -4.43 -3.57 -18.87
CA GLU A 205 -4.61 -3.60 -20.33
C GLU A 205 -3.54 -4.45 -21.05
N HIS A 206 -2.39 -4.66 -20.41
CA HIS A 206 -1.32 -5.58 -20.86
C HIS A 206 -1.39 -6.97 -20.20
N GLY A 207 -2.50 -7.30 -19.55
CA GLY A 207 -2.70 -8.59 -18.86
C GLY A 207 -1.95 -8.73 -17.53
N ILE A 208 -1.48 -7.63 -16.96
CA ILE A 208 -0.72 -7.60 -15.70
C ILE A 208 -1.62 -7.06 -14.59
N ARG A 209 -2.14 -7.96 -13.76
CA ARG A 209 -3.03 -7.60 -12.65
C ARG A 209 -2.24 -7.13 -11.43
N ILE A 210 -2.34 -5.84 -11.15
CA ILE A 210 -1.79 -5.21 -9.94
C ILE A 210 -2.89 -5.12 -8.89
N ASN A 211 -2.63 -5.63 -7.69
CA ASN A 211 -3.58 -5.48 -6.58
C ASN A 211 -3.52 -4.05 -6.03
N ARG A 212 -4.68 -3.45 -5.89
CA ARG A 212 -4.88 -2.12 -5.33
C ARG A 212 -5.54 -2.25 -3.96
N GLU A 213 -4.93 -1.67 -2.94
CA GLU A 213 -5.44 -1.67 -1.57
C GLU A 213 -5.81 -0.25 -1.12
N PRO A 214 -7.04 0.21 -1.37
CA PRO A 214 -7.55 1.43 -0.73
C PRO A 214 -7.56 1.28 0.78
N PHE A 215 -6.95 2.23 1.50
CA PHE A 215 -6.73 2.10 2.93
C PHE A 215 -7.72 2.89 3.78
N GLY A 216 -9.00 2.54 3.74
CA GLY A 216 -10.05 3.13 4.56
C GLY A 216 -9.72 3.25 6.06
N PRO A 217 -9.08 2.24 6.71
CA PRO A 217 -8.79 2.28 8.15
C PRO A 217 -7.93 3.44 8.63
N LEU A 218 -7.14 4.06 7.75
CA LEU A 218 -6.25 5.15 8.15
C LEU A 218 -6.94 6.48 8.43
N THR A 219 -8.19 6.65 8.04
CA THR A 219 -8.95 7.85 8.34
C THR A 219 -9.14 8.08 9.83
N GLY A 220 -8.93 7.04 10.62
CA GLY A 220 -8.83 7.16 12.07
C GLY A 220 -8.99 5.82 12.76
N THR A 221 -8.16 5.59 13.76
CA THR A 221 -8.38 4.52 14.72
C THR A 221 -9.62 4.91 15.54
N LEU A 222 -10.54 3.98 15.76
CA LEU A 222 -11.76 4.17 16.55
C LEU A 222 -12.82 5.11 15.93
N ILE A 223 -12.79 5.31 14.63
CA ILE A 223 -13.91 5.96 13.94
C ILE A 223 -15.06 4.97 13.71
N PRO A 224 -16.30 5.45 13.57
CA PRO A 224 -17.42 4.58 13.23
C PRO A 224 -17.18 3.78 11.93
N PRO A 225 -17.50 2.46 11.91
CA PRO A 225 -17.25 1.61 10.74
C PRO A 225 -17.82 2.15 9.43
N PHE A 226 -19.00 2.78 9.46
CA PHE A 226 -19.62 3.32 8.24
C PHE A 226 -18.75 4.39 7.55
N ILE A 227 -18.00 5.21 8.29
CA ILE A 227 -17.09 6.20 7.71
C ILE A 227 -15.92 5.49 7.01
N SER A 228 -15.29 4.52 7.69
CA SER A 228 -14.19 3.73 7.15
C SER A 228 -14.62 2.95 5.91
N HIS A 229 -15.79 2.29 5.96
CA HIS A 229 -16.36 1.54 4.84
C HIS A 229 -16.65 2.44 3.64
N SER A 230 -17.30 3.59 3.87
CA SER A 230 -17.60 4.55 2.80
C SER A 230 -16.34 4.99 2.06
N ILE A 231 -15.27 5.30 2.80
CA ILE A 231 -13.99 5.72 2.19
C ILE A 231 -13.36 4.58 1.40
N ALA A 232 -13.30 3.37 1.95
CA ALA A 232 -12.73 2.22 1.25
C ALA A 232 -13.50 1.88 -0.03
N ILE A 233 -14.84 1.93 0.01
CA ILE A 233 -15.71 1.67 -1.14
C ILE A 233 -15.57 2.76 -2.20
N ILE A 234 -15.56 4.04 -1.81
CA ILE A 234 -15.38 5.16 -2.75
C ILE A 234 -14.03 5.05 -3.44
N GLU A 235 -12.94 4.82 -2.69
CA GLU A 235 -11.60 4.65 -3.30
C GLU A 235 -11.53 3.41 -4.20
N GLY A 236 -12.23 2.33 -3.86
CA GLY A 236 -12.39 1.16 -4.72
C GLY A 236 -13.08 1.49 -6.04
N LEU A 237 -14.19 2.24 -5.99
CA LEU A 237 -14.90 2.71 -7.19
C LEU A 237 -14.04 3.63 -8.05
N LEU A 238 -13.27 4.55 -7.42
CA LEU A 238 -12.33 5.41 -8.14
C LEU A 238 -11.27 4.59 -8.90
N ALA A 239 -10.75 3.54 -8.27
CA ALA A 239 -9.76 2.66 -8.90
C ALA A 239 -10.35 1.79 -10.02
N LEU A 240 -11.54 1.22 -9.82
CA LEU A 240 -12.25 0.45 -10.84
C LEU A 240 -12.53 1.29 -12.11
N GLU A 241 -12.94 2.56 -11.95
CA GLU A 241 -13.13 3.48 -13.08
C GLU A 241 -11.85 3.67 -13.89
N GLN A 242 -10.68 3.65 -13.26
CA GLN A 242 -9.39 3.78 -13.95
C GLN A 242 -8.91 2.47 -14.59
N GLY A 243 -9.65 1.37 -14.44
CA GLY A 243 -9.37 0.08 -15.06
C GLY A 243 -8.64 -0.93 -14.18
N VAL A 244 -8.49 -0.66 -12.89
CA VAL A 244 -7.98 -1.65 -11.91
C VAL A 244 -9.02 -2.75 -11.73
N LYS A 245 -8.57 -4.02 -11.61
CA LYS A 245 -9.47 -5.17 -11.44
C LYS A 245 -9.22 -6.00 -10.19
N SER A 246 -8.19 -5.72 -9.41
CA SER A 246 -7.96 -6.41 -8.13
C SER A 246 -7.96 -5.39 -7.00
N ILE A 247 -9.00 -5.44 -6.15
CA ILE A 247 -9.24 -4.48 -5.07
C ILE A 247 -9.22 -5.20 -3.73
N THR A 248 -8.52 -4.60 -2.75
CA THR A 248 -8.53 -5.06 -1.36
C THR A 248 -9.06 -3.96 -0.46
N VAL A 249 -10.26 -4.11 0.08
CA VAL A 249 -10.84 -3.15 1.04
C VAL A 249 -10.48 -3.53 2.47
N GLY A 250 -10.34 -2.54 3.35
CA GLY A 250 -9.76 -2.78 4.67
C GLY A 250 -10.51 -2.16 5.84
N TYR A 251 -10.36 -2.79 7.01
CA TYR A 251 -10.85 -2.31 8.29
C TYR A 251 -9.79 -2.45 9.39
N GLY A 252 -9.79 -1.53 10.34
CA GLY A 252 -8.84 -1.50 11.46
C GLY A 252 -9.45 -2.00 12.76
N GLN A 253 -8.71 -2.83 13.48
CA GLN A 253 -9.09 -3.37 14.79
C GLN A 253 -9.45 -2.25 15.77
N VAL A 254 -10.62 -2.37 16.40
CA VAL A 254 -11.05 -1.48 17.50
C VAL A 254 -11.09 -2.20 18.86
N GLY A 255 -10.95 -3.53 18.86
CA GLY A 255 -10.89 -4.37 20.07
C GLY A 255 -12.22 -4.99 20.48
N SER A 256 -13.33 -4.68 19.83
CA SER A 256 -14.61 -5.33 20.01
C SER A 256 -14.75 -6.49 19.02
N LEU A 257 -14.77 -7.74 19.52
CA LEU A 257 -14.88 -8.92 18.66
C LEU A 257 -16.09 -8.82 17.71
N THR A 258 -17.25 -8.54 18.26
CA THR A 258 -18.49 -8.47 17.48
C THR A 258 -18.42 -7.40 16.41
N GLN A 259 -17.94 -6.20 16.77
CA GLN A 259 -17.81 -5.09 15.82
C GLN A 259 -16.75 -5.38 14.76
N ASP A 260 -15.58 -5.88 15.15
CA ASP A 260 -14.45 -6.11 14.25
C ASP A 260 -14.78 -7.21 13.22
N VAL A 261 -15.45 -8.30 13.65
CA VAL A 261 -15.91 -9.38 12.76
C VAL A 261 -17.00 -8.86 11.82
N ALA A 262 -18.05 -8.25 12.37
CA ALA A 262 -19.16 -7.73 11.57
C ALA A 262 -18.69 -6.66 10.57
N ALA A 263 -17.71 -5.84 10.93
CA ALA A 263 -17.18 -4.80 10.06
C ALA A 263 -16.50 -5.37 8.79
N ILE A 264 -15.67 -6.42 8.93
CA ILE A 264 -15.05 -7.05 7.74
C ILE A 264 -16.11 -7.70 6.85
N GLN A 265 -17.08 -8.40 7.44
CA GLN A 265 -18.14 -9.08 6.69
C GLN A 265 -19.01 -8.07 5.93
N SER A 266 -19.54 -7.07 6.64
CA SER A 266 -20.36 -6.03 6.03
C SER A 266 -19.60 -5.18 5.01
N LEU A 267 -18.30 -4.91 5.22
CA LEU A 267 -17.48 -4.19 4.26
C LEU A 267 -17.37 -4.95 2.93
N ARG A 268 -17.18 -6.28 2.99
CA ARG A 268 -17.14 -7.13 1.78
C ARG A 268 -18.47 -7.10 1.03
N GLU A 269 -19.58 -7.30 1.75
CA GLU A 269 -20.93 -7.29 1.18
C GLU A 269 -21.27 -5.94 0.54
N LEU A 270 -21.07 -4.85 1.27
CA LEU A 270 -21.32 -3.50 0.78
C LEU A 270 -20.42 -3.13 -0.40
N ALA A 271 -19.15 -3.50 -0.38
CA ALA A 271 -18.25 -3.23 -1.50
C ALA A 271 -18.76 -3.94 -2.79
N HIS A 272 -19.16 -5.21 -2.69
CA HIS A 272 -19.78 -5.92 -3.82
C HIS A 272 -21.06 -5.23 -4.31
N GLU A 273 -21.97 -4.88 -3.38
CA GLU A 273 -23.23 -4.21 -3.71
C GLU A 273 -22.98 -2.90 -4.45
N TYR A 274 -22.13 -2.04 -3.92
CA TYR A 274 -21.83 -0.75 -4.54
C TYR A 274 -21.09 -0.90 -5.86
N PHE A 275 -20.07 -1.76 -5.96
CA PHE A 275 -19.35 -1.95 -7.22
C PHE A 275 -20.29 -2.44 -8.33
N GLN A 276 -21.17 -3.40 -8.03
CA GLN A 276 -22.17 -3.91 -8.99
C GLN A 276 -23.22 -2.85 -9.34
N SER A 277 -23.69 -2.06 -8.39
CA SER A 277 -24.68 -1.01 -8.64
C SER A 277 -24.16 0.10 -9.57
N TYR A 278 -22.83 0.30 -9.58
CA TYR A 278 -22.16 1.20 -10.53
C TYR A 278 -21.75 0.51 -11.84
N GLY A 279 -22.13 -0.75 -12.05
CA GLY A 279 -21.93 -1.50 -13.29
C GLY A 279 -20.61 -2.25 -13.41
N TYR A 280 -19.80 -2.30 -12.35
CA TYR A 280 -18.57 -3.09 -12.35
C TYR A 280 -18.89 -4.54 -12.03
N THR A 281 -18.53 -5.46 -12.93
CA THR A 281 -18.76 -6.91 -12.77
C THR A 281 -17.50 -7.75 -12.92
N ASP A 282 -16.45 -7.21 -13.55
CA ASP A 282 -15.18 -7.88 -13.79
C ASP A 282 -14.10 -7.35 -12.85
N TYR A 283 -14.11 -7.84 -11.60
CA TYR A 283 -13.12 -7.51 -10.58
C TYR A 283 -12.93 -8.65 -9.57
N GLU A 284 -11.79 -8.65 -8.91
CA GLU A 284 -11.48 -9.47 -7.74
C GLU A 284 -11.54 -8.59 -6.49
N LEU A 285 -12.35 -8.99 -5.51
CA LEU A 285 -12.46 -8.31 -4.23
C LEU A 285 -11.91 -9.17 -3.12
N SER A 286 -10.99 -8.63 -2.34
CA SER A 286 -10.47 -9.22 -1.11
C SER A 286 -10.58 -8.25 0.05
N THR A 287 -10.35 -8.74 1.27
CA THR A 287 -10.43 -7.92 2.48
C THR A 287 -9.13 -7.98 3.27
N VAL A 288 -8.78 -6.87 3.93
CA VAL A 288 -7.67 -6.80 4.86
C VAL A 288 -8.10 -6.33 6.24
N PHE A 289 -7.69 -7.07 7.26
CA PHE A 289 -7.84 -6.66 8.66
C PHE A 289 -6.51 -6.08 9.17
N HIS A 290 -6.54 -4.84 9.62
CA HIS A 290 -5.39 -4.20 10.25
C HIS A 290 -5.44 -4.40 11.74
N GLN A 291 -4.46 -5.09 12.31
CA GLN A 291 -4.31 -5.15 13.76
C GLN A 291 -4.15 -3.75 14.36
N TRP A 292 -4.43 -3.64 15.65
CA TRP A 292 -4.46 -2.38 16.41
C TRP A 292 -3.37 -1.37 15.96
N MET A 293 -3.81 -0.16 15.64
CA MET A 293 -2.95 0.92 15.13
C MET A 293 -2.67 2.02 16.16
N GLY A 294 -3.22 1.93 17.36
CA GLY A 294 -2.93 2.83 18.47
C GLY A 294 -1.69 2.44 19.24
N GLY A 295 -1.49 3.05 20.40
CA GLY A 295 -0.38 2.74 21.30
C GLY A 295 -0.44 1.32 21.82
N PHE A 296 0.72 0.66 21.89
CA PHE A 296 0.86 -0.65 22.52
C PHE A 296 1.29 -0.50 24.00
N PRO A 297 0.90 -1.45 24.87
CA PRO A 297 1.44 -1.51 26.22
C PRO A 297 2.98 -1.67 26.22
N GLU A 298 3.65 -1.10 27.21
CA GLU A 298 5.09 -1.31 27.41
C GLU A 298 5.43 -2.76 27.80
N ASP A 299 4.51 -3.42 28.49
CA ASP A 299 4.58 -4.85 28.80
C ASP A 299 4.43 -5.68 27.53
N GLU A 300 5.49 -6.39 27.18
CA GLU A 300 5.57 -7.16 25.93
C GLU A 300 4.52 -8.27 25.87
N SER A 301 4.20 -8.90 27.00
CA SER A 301 3.17 -9.97 27.07
C SER A 301 1.77 -9.41 26.76
N LYS A 302 1.46 -8.22 27.25
CA LYS A 302 0.21 -7.52 26.94
C LYS A 302 0.16 -7.08 25.49
N ALA A 303 1.28 -6.62 24.92
CA ALA A 303 1.39 -6.28 23.52
C ALA A 303 1.15 -7.53 22.63
N PHE A 304 1.76 -8.67 22.97
CA PHE A 304 1.50 -9.95 22.29
C PHE A 304 0.06 -10.41 22.40
N ALA A 305 -0.59 -10.21 23.55
CA ALA A 305 -2.01 -10.53 23.71
C ALA A 305 -2.90 -9.76 22.73
N ILE A 306 -2.63 -8.46 22.53
CA ILE A 306 -3.34 -7.62 21.53
C ILE A 306 -3.12 -8.14 20.10
N ILE A 307 -1.88 -8.51 19.77
CA ILE A 307 -1.52 -9.05 18.46
C ILE A 307 -2.20 -10.40 18.20
N SER A 308 -2.15 -11.30 19.19
CA SER A 308 -2.80 -12.62 19.10
C SER A 308 -4.31 -12.51 18.98
N TRP A 309 -4.92 -11.59 19.75
CA TRP A 309 -6.33 -11.27 19.63
C TRP A 309 -6.68 -10.77 18.22
N GLY A 310 -5.90 -9.86 17.69
CA GLY A 310 -6.11 -9.33 16.32
C GLY A 310 -5.96 -10.40 15.25
N ALA A 311 -5.08 -11.39 15.42
CA ALA A 311 -4.95 -12.53 14.51
C ALA A 311 -6.19 -13.45 14.58
N ALA A 312 -6.68 -13.74 15.79
CA ALA A 312 -7.90 -14.54 15.98
C ALA A 312 -9.13 -13.86 15.35
N VAL A 313 -9.28 -12.53 15.55
CA VAL A 313 -10.37 -11.75 14.95
C VAL A 313 -10.30 -11.76 13.44
N ALA A 314 -9.12 -11.61 12.86
CA ALA A 314 -8.92 -11.67 11.40
C ALA A 314 -9.39 -13.02 10.83
N GLY A 315 -9.00 -14.14 11.45
CA GLY A 315 -9.47 -15.47 11.05
C GLY A 315 -10.98 -15.64 11.19
N MET A 316 -11.57 -15.23 12.33
CA MET A 316 -13.00 -15.32 12.56
C MET A 316 -13.84 -14.45 11.64
N SER A 317 -13.31 -13.31 11.20
CA SER A 317 -13.99 -12.40 10.26
C SER A 317 -13.96 -12.87 8.80
N GLY A 318 -13.14 -13.88 8.48
CA GLY A 318 -12.91 -14.31 7.10
C GLY A 318 -12.13 -13.28 6.27
N ALA A 319 -11.31 -12.43 6.92
CA ALA A 319 -10.43 -11.50 6.21
C ALA A 319 -9.43 -12.28 5.34
N THR A 320 -9.27 -11.87 4.09
CA THR A 320 -8.34 -12.53 3.15
C THR A 320 -6.89 -12.37 3.58
N LYS A 321 -6.55 -11.23 4.23
CA LYS A 321 -5.24 -11.03 4.84
C LYS A 321 -5.31 -10.21 6.13
N VAL A 322 -4.26 -10.32 6.94
CA VAL A 322 -4.09 -9.53 8.16
C VAL A 322 -2.75 -8.78 8.13
N ILE A 323 -2.78 -7.49 8.47
CA ILE A 323 -1.55 -6.73 8.71
C ILE A 323 -1.13 -6.93 10.16
N THR A 324 -0.06 -7.70 10.33
CA THR A 324 0.47 -8.04 11.65
C THR A 324 1.38 -6.93 12.19
N LYS A 325 1.33 -6.76 13.50
CA LYS A 325 2.15 -5.79 14.23
C LYS A 325 3.26 -6.51 15.00
N SER A 326 4.22 -5.74 15.52
CA SER A 326 5.19 -6.24 16.48
C SER A 326 5.01 -5.51 17.81
N PRO A 327 5.39 -6.13 18.95
CA PRO A 327 5.30 -5.49 20.27
C PRO A 327 6.07 -4.17 20.37
N ARG A 328 7.11 -4.01 19.56
CA ARG A 328 7.97 -2.82 19.53
C ARG A 328 7.51 -1.72 18.57
N LEU A 329 6.45 -1.91 17.83
CA LEU A 329 5.98 -0.92 16.85
C LEU A 329 5.55 0.41 17.47
N GLY A 330 5.14 0.40 18.75
CA GLY A 330 4.80 1.60 19.53
C GLY A 330 5.93 2.15 20.41
N VAL A 331 7.06 1.45 20.51
CA VAL A 331 8.17 1.76 21.43
C VAL A 331 9.41 2.25 20.67
N SER A 332 9.37 2.44 19.35
CA SER A 332 10.52 2.99 18.63
C SER A 332 10.83 4.40 19.15
N ARG A 333 11.85 4.51 20.00
CA ARG A 333 12.45 5.76 20.49
C ARG A 333 13.21 6.53 19.40
N LEU A 334 12.76 6.48 18.16
CA LEU A 334 13.17 7.47 17.19
C LEU A 334 12.26 8.67 17.42
N PRO A 335 12.82 9.83 17.80
CA PRO A 335 12.00 11.03 17.94
C PRO A 335 11.33 11.26 16.58
N LEU A 336 10.01 11.20 16.58
CA LEU A 336 9.25 11.78 15.48
C LEU A 336 9.76 13.21 15.31
N PRO A 337 10.03 13.66 14.08
CA PRO A 337 10.36 15.05 13.88
C PRO A 337 9.26 15.87 14.55
N THR A 338 9.64 16.61 15.60
CA THR A 338 8.73 17.52 16.27
C THR A 338 8.31 18.56 15.25
N PHE A 339 7.08 18.45 14.78
CA PHE A 339 6.44 19.50 14.04
C PHE A 339 6.27 20.70 15.00
N ARG A 340 7.28 21.53 15.09
CA ARG A 340 7.10 22.91 15.58
C ARG A 340 6.51 23.71 14.41
N GLY A 341 5.46 24.41 14.72
CA GLY A 341 4.49 25.17 13.96
C GLY A 341 4.89 25.90 12.68
#